data_33fc4fbebc35e9accfc05b87c1a3f3af
#
_entry.id   33fc4fbebc35e9accfc05b87c1a3f3af
#
_cell.length_a   1.000
_cell.length_b   1.000
_cell.length_c   1.000
_cell.angle_alpha   90.00
_cell.angle_beta   90.00
_cell.angle_gamma   90.00
#
_symmetry.space_group_name_H-M   'P 1'
#
loop_
_entity.id
_entity.type
_entity.pdbx_description
1 polymer ?
#
loop_
_entity_poly.entity_id
_entity_poly.type
_entity_poly.pdbx_seq_one_letter_code
_entity_poly.pdbx_strand_id
1 'polypeptide(L)'
;MTHADLHALLAASGLAPRVALVIGSGLAPVVAELDVAARAGMDELFGLRVPGVAGHAREVVVGRFAGVPILVYLGRYHLYQGLTAAEVAAPIRALEGTPVRYLVLTNAAGGLDPAFAVGDLMLIRDHLYLPGLAGQSPLIPPRGAEVDFIPMRDAYAPELRELAHSAARAVGVSFREGVYAMVAGPSYETAAELRFLRAIGADAVGMSTVPEV
;
A
#
# COMPACT_ATOMS: atom_id res chain seq x y z
N MET A 1 -7.09 5.00 18.50
CA MET A 1 -6.02 5.53 17.62
C MET A 1 -6.48 6.88 17.15
N THR A 2 -5.75 7.92 17.43
CA THR A 2 -6.21 9.30 17.21
C THR A 2 -5.73 9.79 15.86
N HIS A 3 -6.65 10.02 14.91
CA HIS A 3 -6.43 10.81 13.68
C HIS A 3 -5.70 12.16 13.97
N ALA A 4 -5.67 12.58 15.23
CA ALA A 4 -5.01 13.79 15.70
C ALA A 4 -3.52 13.85 15.36
N ASP A 5 -2.82 12.73 15.41
CA ASP A 5 -1.36 12.73 15.27
C ASP A 5 -0.91 12.95 13.81
N LEU A 6 -1.60 12.36 12.82
CA LEU A 6 -1.31 12.64 11.40
C LEU A 6 -1.74 14.06 11.01
N HIS A 7 -2.87 14.55 11.52
CA HIS A 7 -3.30 15.93 11.30
C HIS A 7 -2.31 16.94 11.91
N ALA A 8 -1.76 16.64 13.09
CA ALA A 8 -0.73 17.47 13.70
C ALA A 8 0.55 17.51 12.86
N LEU A 9 0.98 16.37 12.30
CA LEU A 9 2.13 16.30 11.39
C LEU A 9 1.89 17.13 10.11
N LEU A 10 0.71 17.02 9.52
CA LEU A 10 0.32 17.82 8.34
C LEU A 10 0.32 19.32 8.67
N ALA A 11 -0.24 19.72 9.79
CA ALA A 11 -0.25 21.11 10.24
C ALA A 11 1.17 21.63 10.47
N ALA A 12 2.04 20.86 11.12
CA ALA A 12 3.44 21.23 11.36
C ALA A 12 4.24 21.38 10.05
N SER A 13 3.89 20.63 9.00
CA SER A 13 4.54 20.76 7.70
C SER A 13 4.19 22.03 6.94
N GLY A 14 3.07 22.67 7.25
CA GLY A 14 2.52 23.80 6.49
C GLY A 14 2.09 23.45 5.07
N LEU A 15 1.97 22.15 4.74
CA LEU A 15 1.63 21.65 3.41
C LEU A 15 0.25 20.97 3.41
N ALA A 16 -0.43 20.98 2.25
CA ALA A 16 -1.70 20.31 2.03
C ALA A 16 -1.55 19.27 0.88
N PRO A 17 -0.92 18.12 1.13
CA PRO A 17 -0.68 17.11 0.10
C PRO A 17 -2.00 16.50 -0.37
N ARG A 18 -2.18 16.42 -1.69
CA ARG A 18 -3.31 15.73 -2.31
C ARG A 18 -2.99 14.27 -2.68
N VAL A 19 -1.74 13.90 -2.63
CA VAL A 19 -1.25 12.55 -2.94
C VAL A 19 -0.60 11.96 -1.70
N ALA A 20 -0.97 10.73 -1.37
CA ALA A 20 -0.23 9.87 -0.44
C ALA A 20 0.43 8.74 -1.22
N LEU A 21 1.67 8.41 -0.86
CA LEU A 21 2.46 7.34 -1.45
C LEU A 21 2.93 6.39 -0.35
N VAL A 22 2.65 5.11 -0.50
CA VAL A 22 3.21 4.05 0.36
C VAL A 22 4.37 3.37 -0.36
N ILE A 23 5.56 3.51 0.19
CA ILE A 23 6.79 2.94 -0.35
C ILE A 23 6.93 1.49 0.12
N GLY A 24 6.97 0.57 -0.83
CA GLY A 24 7.30 -0.84 -0.61
C GLY A 24 8.81 -1.11 -0.62
N SER A 25 9.16 -2.36 -0.35
CA SER A 25 10.56 -2.84 -0.36
C SER A 25 11.25 -2.51 -1.68
N GLY A 26 12.50 -2.02 -1.62
CA GLY A 26 13.33 -1.71 -2.77
C GLY A 26 13.20 -0.27 -3.31
N LEU A 27 12.18 0.48 -2.93
CA LEU A 27 11.92 1.84 -3.44
C LEU A 27 12.35 2.98 -2.49
N ALA A 28 12.99 2.65 -1.36
CA ALA A 28 13.47 3.65 -0.40
C ALA A 28 14.36 4.77 -1.00
N PRO A 29 15.17 4.54 -2.05
CA PRO A 29 15.98 5.62 -2.66
C PRO A 29 15.18 6.80 -3.23
N VAL A 30 13.90 6.58 -3.62
CA VAL A 30 13.01 7.66 -4.11
C VAL A 30 12.87 8.79 -3.10
N VAL A 31 13.01 8.48 -1.81
CA VAL A 31 12.88 9.44 -0.71
C VAL A 31 14.02 10.47 -0.67
N ALA A 32 15.18 10.13 -1.21
CA ALA A 32 16.33 11.05 -1.24
C ALA A 32 16.04 12.33 -2.06
N GLU A 33 15.05 12.30 -2.93
CA GLU A 33 14.62 13.43 -3.77
C GLU A 33 13.52 14.29 -3.11
N LEU A 34 13.08 13.93 -1.89
CA LEU A 34 12.07 14.70 -1.17
C LEU A 34 12.67 15.91 -0.46
N ASP A 35 12.11 17.08 -0.72
CA ASP A 35 12.28 18.26 0.14
C ASP A 35 11.36 18.11 1.35
N VAL A 36 11.94 17.63 2.47
CA VAL A 36 11.19 17.20 3.67
C VAL A 36 10.82 18.41 4.53
N ALA A 37 9.52 18.61 4.76
CA ALA A 37 9.00 19.64 5.66
C ALA A 37 8.73 19.13 7.08
N ALA A 38 8.24 17.89 7.22
CA ALA A 38 7.99 17.26 8.52
C ALA A 38 8.12 15.73 8.42
N ARG A 39 8.45 15.08 9.54
CA ARG A 39 8.47 13.62 9.66
C ARG A 39 8.09 13.14 11.05
N ALA A 40 7.55 11.92 11.15
CA ALA A 40 7.30 11.25 12.43
C ALA A 40 7.38 9.72 12.25
N GLY A 41 7.66 9.00 13.33
CA GLY A 41 7.67 7.54 13.33
C GLY A 41 6.26 6.97 13.21
N MET A 42 6.07 5.92 12.40
CA MET A 42 4.77 5.25 12.28
C MET A 42 4.32 4.65 13.62
N ASP A 43 5.25 4.11 14.41
CA ASP A 43 4.95 3.53 15.72
C ASP A 43 4.42 4.60 16.70
N GLU A 44 4.93 5.82 16.60
CA GLU A 44 4.47 6.96 17.39
C GLU A 44 3.07 7.43 16.94
N LEU A 45 2.89 7.58 15.62
CA LEU A 45 1.62 8.06 15.05
C LEU A 45 0.46 7.09 15.25
N PHE A 46 0.72 5.79 15.13
CA PHE A 46 -0.35 4.77 15.12
C PHE A 46 -0.39 3.90 16.37
N GLY A 47 0.56 4.06 17.32
CA GLY A 47 0.60 3.31 18.56
C GLY A 47 0.87 1.81 18.39
N LEU A 48 1.38 1.39 17.22
CA LEU A 48 1.62 -0.01 16.88
C LEU A 48 3.12 -0.31 16.95
N ARG A 49 3.55 -0.94 18.03
CA ARG A 49 4.94 -1.37 18.20
C ARG A 49 5.11 -2.81 17.72
N VAL A 50 5.75 -2.98 16.58
CA VAL A 50 6.04 -4.28 15.98
C VAL A 50 7.51 -4.40 15.62
N PRO A 51 8.07 -5.63 15.56
CA PRO A 51 9.42 -5.84 15.08
C PRO A 51 9.65 -5.20 13.71
N GLY A 52 10.83 -4.60 13.52
CA GLY A 52 11.20 -3.99 12.24
C GLY A 52 11.29 -5.04 11.13
N VAL A 53 10.88 -4.65 9.93
CA VAL A 53 11.14 -5.42 8.71
C VAL A 53 12.32 -4.77 7.99
N ALA A 54 13.27 -5.57 7.55
CA ALA A 54 14.45 -5.07 6.83
C ALA A 54 14.01 -4.23 5.61
N GLY A 55 14.62 -3.05 5.44
CA GLY A 55 14.31 -2.14 4.33
C GLY A 55 13.11 -1.21 4.55
N HIS A 56 12.47 -1.23 5.74
CA HIS A 56 11.37 -0.33 6.09
C HIS A 56 11.82 0.63 7.20
N ALA A 57 11.90 1.93 6.90
CA ALA A 57 12.23 2.95 7.89
C ALA A 57 11.08 3.20 8.89
N ARG A 58 9.85 2.86 8.52
CA ARG A 58 8.61 3.07 9.30
C ARG A 58 8.44 4.52 9.78
N GLU A 59 8.61 5.42 8.85
CA GLU A 59 8.36 6.85 9.03
C GLU A 59 7.24 7.32 8.11
N VAL A 60 6.57 8.37 8.53
CA VAL A 60 5.69 9.19 7.69
C VAL A 60 6.39 10.52 7.44
N VAL A 61 6.50 10.89 6.18
CA VAL A 61 7.16 12.11 5.74
C VAL A 61 6.19 12.98 4.96
N VAL A 62 6.14 14.26 5.29
CA VAL A 62 5.43 15.28 4.50
C VAL A 62 6.48 16.18 3.88
N GLY A 63 6.39 16.36 2.57
CA GLY A 63 7.39 17.16 1.86
C GLY A 63 6.94 17.52 0.45
N ARG A 64 7.90 17.88 -0.40
CA ARG A 64 7.68 18.14 -1.82
C ARG A 64 8.51 17.18 -2.66
N PHE A 65 7.89 16.60 -3.67
CA PHE A 65 8.56 15.84 -4.72
C PHE A 65 8.37 16.60 -6.04
N ALA A 66 9.46 17.00 -6.68
CA ALA A 66 9.43 17.88 -7.86
C ALA A 66 8.53 19.12 -7.66
N GLY A 67 8.55 19.74 -6.46
CA GLY A 67 7.74 20.88 -6.10
C GLY A 67 6.29 20.58 -5.69
N VAL A 68 5.79 19.34 -5.89
CA VAL A 68 4.42 18.94 -5.55
C VAL A 68 4.35 18.46 -4.10
N PRO A 69 3.43 18.99 -3.25
CA PRO A 69 3.23 18.48 -1.90
C PRO A 69 2.79 17.03 -1.91
N ILE A 70 3.47 16.19 -1.12
CA ILE A 70 3.20 14.75 -1.02
C ILE A 70 3.33 14.27 0.43
N LEU A 71 2.50 13.29 0.80
CA LEU A 71 2.62 12.51 2.03
C LEU A 71 3.20 11.15 1.68
N VAL A 72 4.26 10.72 2.35
CA VAL A 72 4.94 9.45 2.04
C VAL A 72 5.04 8.59 3.29
N TYR A 73 4.55 7.36 3.20
CA TYR A 73 4.78 6.31 4.18
C TYR A 73 6.02 5.51 3.75
N LEU A 74 7.09 5.55 4.54
CA LEU A 74 8.35 4.83 4.30
C LEU A 74 8.30 3.43 4.88
N GLY A 75 7.47 2.60 4.30
CA GLY A 75 7.14 1.26 4.75
C GLY A 75 5.68 1.12 5.12
N ARG A 76 5.33 -0.03 5.62
CA ARG A 76 3.97 -0.42 6.02
C ARG A 76 3.96 -1.48 7.10
N TYR A 77 2.77 -1.73 7.64
CA TYR A 77 2.49 -2.87 8.50
C TYR A 77 2.08 -4.11 7.68
N HIS A 78 2.28 -5.30 8.26
CA HIS A 78 1.96 -6.56 7.60
C HIS A 78 1.25 -7.52 8.57
N LEU A 79 0.40 -8.41 8.05
CA LEU A 79 -0.29 -9.44 8.85
C LEU A 79 0.69 -10.37 9.56
N TYR A 80 1.81 -10.73 8.90
CA TYR A 80 2.81 -11.61 9.49
C TYR A 80 3.59 -11.02 10.69
N GLN A 81 3.39 -9.74 11.01
CA GLN A 81 3.90 -9.12 12.23
C GLN A 81 2.99 -9.35 13.45
N GLY A 82 1.93 -10.17 13.30
CA GLY A 82 0.95 -10.46 14.34
C GLY A 82 -0.15 -9.41 14.47
N LEU A 83 -0.27 -8.52 13.49
CA LEU A 83 -1.29 -7.49 13.45
C LEU A 83 -2.59 -8.01 12.81
N THR A 84 -3.71 -7.47 13.24
CA THR A 84 -5.00 -7.63 12.57
C THR A 84 -5.04 -6.85 11.27
N ALA A 85 -5.94 -7.22 10.35
CA ALA A 85 -6.11 -6.49 9.09
C ALA A 85 -6.51 -5.01 9.33
N ALA A 86 -7.28 -4.72 10.38
CA ALA A 86 -7.66 -3.37 10.76
C ALA A 86 -6.45 -2.53 11.23
N GLU A 87 -5.51 -3.14 11.97
CA GLU A 87 -4.26 -2.48 12.37
C GLU A 87 -3.33 -2.24 11.18
N VAL A 88 -3.25 -3.18 10.25
CA VAL A 88 -2.50 -3.01 8.98
C VAL A 88 -3.03 -1.83 8.17
N ALA A 89 -4.35 -1.68 8.09
CA ALA A 89 -5.01 -0.60 7.35
C ALA A 89 -5.04 0.76 8.10
N ALA A 90 -4.67 0.79 9.39
CA ALA A 90 -4.80 1.99 10.21
C ALA A 90 -4.09 3.24 9.66
N PRO A 91 -2.87 3.16 9.06
CA PRO A 91 -2.22 4.31 8.47
C PRO A 91 -3.02 4.93 7.32
N ILE A 92 -3.70 4.11 6.53
CA ILE A 92 -4.51 4.59 5.40
C ILE A 92 -5.83 5.15 5.89
N ARG A 93 -6.48 4.53 6.87
CA ARG A 93 -7.68 5.09 7.52
C ARG A 93 -7.42 6.46 8.16
N ALA A 94 -6.21 6.71 8.63
CA ALA A 94 -5.83 8.02 9.17
C ALA A 94 -5.79 9.14 8.12
N LEU A 95 -5.91 8.83 6.83
CA LEU A 95 -6.06 9.83 5.77
C LEU A 95 -7.46 10.45 5.72
N GLU A 96 -8.43 9.85 6.41
CA GLU A 96 -9.78 10.41 6.50
C GLU A 96 -9.75 11.84 7.08
N GLY A 97 -10.49 12.75 6.47
CA GLY A 97 -10.51 14.16 6.86
C GLY A 97 -9.29 14.97 6.46
N THR A 98 -8.26 14.35 5.85
CA THR A 98 -7.09 15.07 5.32
C THR A 98 -7.34 15.61 3.90
N PRO A 99 -6.47 16.50 3.36
CA PRO A 99 -6.54 16.95 1.97
C PRO A 99 -6.25 15.87 0.92
N VAL A 100 -5.73 14.69 1.31
CA VAL A 100 -5.36 13.61 0.39
C VAL A 100 -6.59 13.13 -0.41
N ARG A 101 -6.40 12.94 -1.71
CA ARG A 101 -7.42 12.46 -2.66
C ARG A 101 -6.95 11.28 -3.50
N TYR A 102 -5.65 11.10 -3.58
CA TYR A 102 -5.03 10.04 -4.38
C TYR A 102 -4.08 9.24 -3.51
N LEU A 103 -4.24 7.94 -3.54
CA LEU A 103 -3.36 6.99 -2.84
C LEU A 103 -2.61 6.16 -3.88
N VAL A 104 -1.29 6.16 -3.79
CA VAL A 104 -0.42 5.31 -4.61
C VAL A 104 0.24 4.28 -3.69
N LEU A 105 0.02 3.01 -3.96
CA LEU A 105 0.58 1.91 -3.21
C LEU A 105 1.64 1.20 -4.05
N THR A 106 2.81 0.95 -3.47
CA THR A 106 3.87 0.17 -4.13
C THR A 106 4.26 -1.02 -3.26
N ASN A 107 4.60 -2.13 -3.88
CA ASN A 107 5.07 -3.34 -3.19
C ASN A 107 5.99 -4.17 -4.10
N ALA A 108 6.86 -4.98 -3.50
CA ALA A 108 7.51 -6.07 -4.18
C ALA A 108 6.55 -7.26 -4.28
N ALA A 109 6.63 -8.03 -5.36
CA ALA A 109 5.79 -9.21 -5.59
C ALA A 109 6.57 -10.31 -6.32
N GLY A 110 6.16 -11.55 -6.11
CA GLY A 110 6.56 -12.69 -6.93
C GLY A 110 5.72 -12.74 -8.21
N GLY A 111 6.35 -12.77 -9.39
CA GLY A 111 5.65 -12.95 -10.67
C GLY A 111 5.14 -14.38 -10.81
N LEU A 112 3.86 -14.53 -11.13
CA LEU A 112 3.20 -15.82 -11.42
C LEU A 112 2.98 -15.99 -12.92
N ASP A 113 2.78 -14.90 -13.66
CA ASP A 113 2.65 -14.95 -15.11
C ASP A 113 4.01 -15.28 -15.75
N PRO A 114 4.10 -16.36 -16.57
CA PRO A 114 5.34 -16.72 -17.27
C PRO A 114 5.88 -15.63 -18.21
N ALA A 115 5.04 -14.68 -18.63
CA ALA A 115 5.45 -13.54 -19.45
C ALA A 115 6.14 -12.44 -18.66
N PHE A 116 6.13 -12.50 -17.32
CA PHE A 116 6.78 -11.51 -16.47
C PHE A 116 8.25 -11.87 -16.23
N ALA A 117 9.09 -10.85 -16.19
CA ALA A 117 10.50 -10.97 -15.89
C ALA A 117 10.84 -10.24 -14.59
N VAL A 118 11.98 -10.61 -13.97
CA VAL A 118 12.50 -9.89 -12.81
C VAL A 118 12.82 -8.45 -13.21
N GLY A 119 12.28 -7.50 -12.44
CA GLY A 119 12.41 -6.07 -12.72
C GLY A 119 11.24 -5.47 -13.51
N ASP A 120 10.28 -6.28 -13.99
CA ASP A 120 9.06 -5.74 -14.56
C ASP A 120 8.26 -4.95 -13.50
N LEU A 121 7.64 -3.87 -13.92
CA LEU A 121 6.68 -3.12 -13.13
C LEU A 121 5.27 -3.56 -13.55
N MET A 122 4.48 -4.03 -12.57
CA MET A 122 3.09 -4.40 -12.79
C MET A 122 2.15 -3.37 -12.18
N LEU A 123 1.27 -2.82 -12.99
CA LEU A 123 0.15 -2.00 -12.55
C LEU A 123 -0.99 -2.95 -12.12
N ILE A 124 -1.35 -2.91 -10.84
CA ILE A 124 -2.41 -3.75 -10.29
C ILE A 124 -3.76 -3.22 -10.80
N ARG A 125 -4.51 -4.07 -11.52
CA ARG A 125 -5.86 -3.74 -12.01
C ARG A 125 -6.98 -4.36 -11.19
N ASP A 126 -6.66 -5.42 -10.42
CA ASP A 126 -7.57 -6.14 -9.54
C ASP A 126 -6.79 -6.97 -8.52
N HIS A 127 -7.45 -7.52 -7.51
CA HIS A 127 -6.79 -8.36 -6.52
C HIS A 127 -7.59 -9.58 -6.07
N LEU A 128 -6.86 -10.54 -5.52
CA LEU A 128 -7.39 -11.68 -4.77
C LEU A 128 -6.90 -11.56 -3.31
N TYR A 129 -7.81 -11.34 -2.39
CA TYR A 129 -7.49 -11.20 -0.96
C TYR A 129 -7.73 -12.52 -0.22
N LEU A 130 -6.74 -13.41 -0.18
CA LEU A 130 -6.87 -14.73 0.42
C LEU A 130 -7.08 -14.68 1.95
N PRO A 131 -6.41 -13.78 2.73
CA PRO A 131 -6.69 -13.65 4.15
C PRO A 131 -8.15 -13.25 4.45
N GLY A 132 -8.80 -12.52 3.53
CA GLY A 132 -10.23 -12.17 3.63
C GLY A 132 -11.14 -13.40 3.61
N LEU A 133 -10.77 -14.46 2.87
CA LEU A 133 -11.49 -15.72 2.84
C LEU A 133 -11.43 -16.47 4.19
N ALA A 134 -10.43 -16.15 5.03
CA ALA A 134 -10.28 -16.64 6.39
C ALA A 134 -10.83 -15.67 7.45
N GLY A 135 -11.64 -14.68 7.05
CA GLY A 135 -12.25 -13.69 7.96
C GLY A 135 -11.30 -12.58 8.42
N GLN A 136 -10.16 -12.41 7.79
CA GLN A 136 -9.22 -11.33 8.10
C GLN A 136 -9.45 -10.15 7.15
N SER A 137 -10.52 -9.39 7.36
CA SER A 137 -10.80 -8.19 6.55
C SER A 137 -10.66 -6.92 7.39
N PRO A 138 -10.03 -5.85 6.84
CA PRO A 138 -9.96 -4.55 7.51
C PRO A 138 -11.34 -3.87 7.58
N LEU A 139 -12.31 -4.32 6.79
CA LEU A 139 -13.67 -3.79 6.73
C LEU A 139 -14.61 -4.41 7.78
N ILE A 140 -14.15 -5.43 8.53
CA ILE A 140 -14.94 -5.97 9.63
C ILE A 140 -14.99 -4.94 10.76
N PRO A 141 -16.17 -4.39 11.10
CA PRO A 141 -16.29 -3.37 12.13
C PRO A 141 -16.09 -3.96 13.53
N PRO A 142 -15.81 -3.14 14.54
CA PRO A 142 -15.88 -3.55 15.93
C PRO A 142 -17.27 -4.09 16.28
N ARG A 143 -17.32 -4.97 17.29
CA ARG A 143 -18.59 -5.56 17.74
C ARG A 143 -19.61 -4.47 18.10
N GLY A 144 -20.78 -4.52 17.46
CA GLY A 144 -21.90 -3.59 17.72
C GLY A 144 -21.88 -2.33 16.86
N ALA A 145 -20.89 -2.15 15.99
CA ALA A 145 -20.92 -1.11 14.97
C ALA A 145 -21.67 -1.57 13.71
N GLU A 146 -22.13 -0.62 12.93
CA GLU A 146 -22.78 -0.88 11.63
C GLU A 146 -21.78 -1.50 10.64
N VAL A 147 -22.31 -2.30 9.72
CA VAL A 147 -21.53 -2.95 8.65
C VAL A 147 -21.73 -2.20 7.35
N ASP A 148 -20.68 -1.68 6.78
CA ASP A 148 -20.66 -1.10 5.45
C ASP A 148 -20.28 -2.15 4.40
N PHE A 149 -21.13 -2.31 3.37
CA PHE A 149 -20.85 -3.17 2.23
C PHE A 149 -20.26 -2.32 1.10
N ILE A 150 -18.93 -2.34 1.00
CA ILE A 150 -18.17 -1.53 0.05
C ILE A 150 -17.98 -2.30 -1.26
N PRO A 151 -18.45 -1.75 -2.41
CA PRO A 151 -18.20 -2.36 -3.71
C PRO A 151 -16.73 -2.18 -4.12
N MET A 152 -16.03 -3.29 -4.39
CA MET A 152 -14.60 -3.29 -4.72
C MET A 152 -14.31 -3.29 -6.23
N ARG A 153 -15.33 -3.18 -7.08
CA ARG A 153 -15.20 -3.25 -8.55
C ARG A 153 -14.19 -2.25 -9.11
N ASP A 154 -14.21 -1.03 -8.57
CA ASP A 154 -13.41 0.10 -9.04
C ASP A 154 -12.36 0.54 -8.00
N ALA A 155 -11.89 -0.42 -7.17
CA ALA A 155 -10.88 -0.15 -6.15
C ALA A 155 -9.57 0.40 -6.74
N TYR A 156 -9.25 0.01 -7.98
CA TYR A 156 -8.11 0.53 -8.75
C TYR A 156 -8.63 1.46 -9.85
N ALA A 157 -8.65 2.75 -9.57
CA ALA A 157 -9.23 3.80 -10.41
C ALA A 157 -8.72 3.73 -11.88
N PRO A 158 -9.59 3.49 -12.86
CA PRO A 158 -9.18 3.35 -14.26
C PRO A 158 -8.44 4.57 -14.81
N GLU A 159 -8.89 5.77 -14.44
CA GLU A 159 -8.27 7.03 -14.86
C GLU A 159 -6.84 7.21 -14.33
N LEU A 160 -6.56 6.71 -13.11
CA LEU A 160 -5.20 6.74 -12.56
C LEU A 160 -4.29 5.70 -13.22
N ARG A 161 -4.85 4.55 -13.66
CA ARG A 161 -4.09 3.55 -14.42
C ARG A 161 -3.70 4.09 -15.81
N GLU A 162 -4.62 4.76 -16.49
CA GLU A 162 -4.34 5.42 -17.77
C GLU A 162 -3.29 6.53 -17.62
N LEU A 163 -3.38 7.33 -16.55
CA LEU A 163 -2.38 8.34 -16.23
C LEU A 163 -1.00 7.70 -15.97
N ALA A 164 -0.95 6.60 -15.22
CA ALA A 164 0.29 5.86 -14.96
C ALA A 164 0.94 5.34 -16.26
N HIS A 165 0.15 4.76 -17.17
CA HIS A 165 0.65 4.35 -18.49
C HIS A 165 1.17 5.54 -19.32
N SER A 166 0.48 6.65 -19.27
CA SER A 166 0.92 7.86 -19.98
C SER A 166 2.24 8.40 -19.43
N ALA A 167 2.36 8.47 -18.09
CA ALA A 167 3.58 8.89 -17.43
C ALA A 167 4.75 7.93 -17.72
N ALA A 168 4.52 6.61 -17.68
CA ALA A 168 5.52 5.60 -17.99
C ALA A 168 6.07 5.76 -19.42
N ARG A 169 5.18 5.94 -20.41
CA ARG A 169 5.59 6.20 -21.80
C ARG A 169 6.47 7.45 -21.93
N ALA A 170 6.14 8.50 -21.18
CA ALA A 170 6.90 9.75 -21.23
C ALA A 170 8.35 9.60 -20.75
N VAL A 171 8.62 8.62 -19.87
CA VAL A 171 9.97 8.32 -19.33
C VAL A 171 10.59 7.03 -19.90
N GLY A 172 9.97 6.46 -20.95
CA GLY A 172 10.50 5.26 -21.62
C GLY A 172 10.35 3.97 -20.82
N VAL A 173 9.42 3.93 -19.85
CA VAL A 173 9.10 2.74 -19.04
C VAL A 173 7.80 2.11 -19.54
N SER A 174 7.68 0.79 -19.43
CA SER A 174 6.45 0.07 -19.70
C SER A 174 5.94 -0.63 -18.45
N PHE A 175 4.61 -0.64 -18.27
CA PHE A 175 3.97 -1.47 -17.25
C PHE A 175 3.40 -2.76 -17.87
N ARG A 176 3.49 -3.85 -17.11
CA ARG A 176 2.54 -4.96 -17.21
C ARG A 176 1.25 -4.56 -16.50
N GLU A 177 0.14 -5.21 -16.78
CA GLU A 177 -1.06 -5.14 -15.96
C GLU A 177 -1.44 -6.53 -15.49
N GLY A 178 -1.93 -6.64 -14.25
CA GLY A 178 -2.28 -7.95 -13.71
C GLY A 178 -3.12 -7.92 -12.44
N VAL A 179 -3.56 -9.12 -12.06
CA VAL A 179 -4.25 -9.40 -10.82
C VAL A 179 -3.23 -9.77 -9.74
N TYR A 180 -3.27 -9.06 -8.63
CA TYR A 180 -2.37 -9.29 -7.50
C TYR A 180 -3.05 -10.17 -6.45
N ALA A 181 -2.43 -11.31 -6.10
CA ALA A 181 -2.88 -12.13 -4.97
C ALA A 181 -2.16 -11.73 -3.69
N MET A 182 -2.91 -11.48 -2.62
CA MET A 182 -2.33 -11.32 -1.29
C MET A 182 -2.50 -12.59 -0.47
N VAL A 183 -1.38 -13.06 0.09
CA VAL A 183 -1.30 -14.10 1.13
C VAL A 183 -0.85 -13.50 2.46
N ALA A 184 -1.07 -14.19 3.57
CA ALA A 184 -0.73 -13.67 4.90
C ALA A 184 0.78 -13.68 5.19
N GLY A 185 1.53 -14.64 4.66
CA GLY A 185 2.91 -14.91 5.06
C GLY A 185 2.98 -15.52 6.48
N PRO A 186 4.18 -15.58 7.12
CA PRO A 186 5.50 -15.16 6.61
C PRO A 186 6.21 -16.16 5.69
N SER A 187 5.64 -17.34 5.45
CA SER A 187 6.23 -18.31 4.52
C SER A 187 6.00 -17.88 3.07
N TYR A 188 6.98 -18.13 2.21
CA TYR A 188 6.76 -18.11 0.77
C TYR A 188 5.93 -19.33 0.35
N GLU A 189 5.33 -19.22 -0.82
CA GLU A 189 4.40 -20.19 -1.37
C GLU A 189 5.11 -21.49 -1.77
N THR A 190 4.47 -22.62 -1.51
CA THR A 190 4.86 -23.91 -2.07
C THR A 190 4.58 -23.98 -3.58
N ALA A 191 5.19 -24.91 -4.28
CA ALA A 191 4.92 -25.12 -5.69
C ALA A 191 3.43 -25.46 -6.00
N ALA A 192 2.71 -26.05 -5.05
CA ALA A 192 1.27 -26.31 -5.18
C ALA A 192 0.44 -25.03 -5.03
N GLU A 193 0.80 -24.17 -4.07
CA GLU A 193 0.16 -22.87 -3.86
C GLU A 193 0.39 -21.94 -5.06
N LEU A 194 1.59 -21.90 -5.63
CA LEU A 194 1.86 -21.12 -6.85
C LEU A 194 0.98 -21.57 -8.02
N ARG A 195 0.80 -22.89 -8.23
CA ARG A 195 -0.10 -23.41 -9.26
C ARG A 195 -1.56 -23.07 -8.98
N PHE A 196 -1.98 -23.14 -7.71
CA PHE A 196 -3.34 -22.77 -7.29
C PHE A 196 -3.60 -21.29 -7.56
N LEU A 197 -2.72 -20.40 -7.12
CA LEU A 197 -2.84 -18.96 -7.33
C LEU A 197 -2.93 -18.61 -8.82
N ARG A 198 -2.09 -19.25 -9.64
CA ARG A 198 -2.14 -19.09 -11.09
C ARG A 198 -3.46 -19.57 -11.68
N ALA A 199 -3.97 -20.73 -11.23
CA ALA A 199 -5.22 -21.32 -11.71
C ALA A 199 -6.46 -20.46 -11.40
N ILE A 200 -6.44 -19.71 -10.30
CA ILE A 200 -7.52 -18.77 -9.93
C ILE A 200 -7.35 -17.38 -10.53
N GLY A 201 -6.34 -17.17 -11.40
CA GLY A 201 -6.18 -15.95 -12.19
C GLY A 201 -5.24 -14.90 -11.61
N ALA A 202 -4.38 -15.24 -10.64
CA ALA A 202 -3.36 -14.32 -10.15
C ALA A 202 -2.18 -14.24 -11.13
N ASP A 203 -1.68 -13.03 -11.35
CA ASP A 203 -0.51 -12.72 -12.17
C ASP A 203 0.74 -12.42 -11.33
N ALA A 204 0.54 -11.99 -10.08
CA ALA A 204 1.59 -11.79 -9.09
C ALA A 204 1.08 -12.11 -7.68
N VAL A 205 2.01 -12.39 -6.75
CA VAL A 205 1.70 -12.69 -5.34
C VAL A 205 2.61 -11.92 -4.40
N GLY A 206 2.05 -11.52 -3.26
CA GLY A 206 2.81 -10.91 -2.17
C GLY A 206 2.04 -10.91 -0.86
N MET A 207 2.57 -10.22 0.16
CA MET A 207 2.09 -10.30 1.55
C MET A 207 1.61 -8.96 2.10
N SER A 208 1.19 -8.03 1.21
CA SER A 208 0.84 -6.66 1.60
C SER A 208 -0.22 -6.05 0.68
N THR A 209 -0.47 -4.73 0.84
CA THR A 209 -1.18 -3.84 -0.09
C THR A 209 -2.70 -3.95 -0.02
N VAL A 210 -3.30 -5.14 -0.11
CA VAL A 210 -4.76 -5.27 -0.22
C VAL A 210 -5.53 -4.73 1.01
N PRO A 211 -5.07 -4.87 2.26
CA PRO A 211 -5.73 -4.21 3.40
C PRO A 211 -5.70 -2.68 3.33
N GLU A 212 -4.80 -2.12 2.53
CA GLU A 212 -4.64 -0.67 2.34
C GLU A 212 -5.51 -0.14 1.19
N VAL A 213 -5.98 -1.03 0.29
CA VAL A 213 -6.90 -0.73 -0.83
C VAL A 213 -8.33 -0.65 -0.32
#